data_5122c480aaf560c295ae0090d583a8cd
#
_entry.id   5122c480aaf560c295ae0090d583a8cd
#
_cell.length_a   1.000
_cell.length_b   1.000
_cell.length_c   1.000
_cell.angle_alpha   90.00
_cell.angle_beta   90.00
_cell.angle_gamma   90.00
#
_symmetry.space_group_name_H-M   'P 1'
#
loop_
_entity.id
_entity.type
_entity.pdbx_description
1 polymer ?
#
loop_
_entity_poly.entity_id
_entity_poly.type
_entity_poly.pdbx_seq_one_letter_code
_entity_poly.pdbx_strand_id
1 'polypeptide(L)'
;LAAPALVCGGAMAYHYADGTRQPLCSFAGQDADLFAQLPSAAGVGIALQMTDGTTRVLRMSNALERHLQQEWTPYLLANAADIKGENVLRVLLYQDSKAVPMVSLLGKALGDRTAVLLGERAAPDTLLLTPKTVSGKEMLDAVCGPAGVEPENVLVLAGGMPMLELVRAASRSAAAADAPAELRLAAQNVTLTDASAGAAVEVLYRMVRDAEKSV
;
A
#
# COMPACT_ATOMS: atom_id res chain seq x y z
N LEU A 1 -18.64 -0.29 10.06
CA LEU A 1 -17.40 0.27 10.59
C LEU A 1 -17.49 1.80 10.58
N ALA A 2 -17.25 2.45 11.72
CA ALA A 2 -17.27 3.92 11.82
C ALA A 2 -16.01 4.55 11.20
N ALA A 3 -14.88 3.85 11.26
CA ALA A 3 -13.62 4.30 10.67
C ALA A 3 -13.48 3.85 9.21
N PRO A 4 -12.90 4.68 8.33
CA PRO A 4 -12.56 4.27 6.97
C PRO A 4 -11.39 3.28 6.98
N ALA A 5 -11.24 2.53 5.89
CA ALA A 5 -10.06 1.74 5.64
C ALA A 5 -9.05 2.52 4.79
N LEU A 6 -7.77 2.44 5.14
CA LEU A 6 -6.70 2.87 4.24
C LEU A 6 -6.43 1.77 3.21
N VAL A 7 -6.59 2.10 1.95
CA VAL A 7 -6.38 1.19 0.82
C VAL A 7 -5.34 1.75 -0.15
N CYS A 8 -4.93 0.95 -1.12
CA CYS A 8 -3.90 1.33 -2.10
C CYS A 8 -2.57 1.75 -1.46
N GLY A 9 -2.15 1.08 -0.36
CA GLY A 9 -0.92 1.42 0.34
C GLY A 9 -0.99 2.74 1.11
N GLY A 10 -2.19 3.16 1.53
CA GLY A 10 -2.43 4.41 2.25
C GLY A 10 -2.76 5.60 1.34
N ALA A 11 -2.80 5.41 0.03
CA ALA A 11 -3.09 6.48 -0.92
C ALA A 11 -4.58 6.90 -0.95
N MET A 12 -5.47 6.10 -0.36
CA MET A 12 -6.92 6.39 -0.34
C MET A 12 -7.54 5.92 0.97
N ALA A 13 -8.44 6.74 1.53
CA ALA A 13 -9.36 6.33 2.58
C ALA A 13 -10.70 5.89 1.95
N TYR A 14 -11.18 4.70 2.31
CA TYR A 14 -12.43 4.13 1.82
C TYR A 14 -13.43 4.00 2.96
N HIS A 15 -14.60 4.64 2.83
CA HIS A 15 -15.68 4.60 3.80
C HIS A 15 -16.68 3.50 3.45
N TYR A 16 -16.73 2.44 4.25
CA TYR A 16 -17.63 1.31 4.01
C TYR A 16 -19.10 1.65 4.19
N ALA A 17 -19.43 2.68 4.96
CA ALA A 17 -20.82 3.04 5.27
C ALA A 17 -21.57 3.56 4.03
N ASP A 18 -20.92 4.32 3.17
CA ASP A 18 -21.53 4.99 2.02
C ASP A 18 -20.77 4.75 0.70
N GLY A 19 -19.66 4.01 0.73
CA GLY A 19 -18.83 3.74 -0.43
C GLY A 19 -17.97 4.94 -0.88
N THR A 20 -17.87 5.99 -0.06
CA THR A 20 -17.08 7.18 -0.37
C THR A 20 -15.59 6.82 -0.47
N ARG A 21 -14.93 7.38 -1.48
CA ARG A 21 -13.50 7.27 -1.73
C ARG A 21 -12.86 8.64 -1.58
N GLN A 22 -11.90 8.74 -0.68
CA GLN A 22 -11.14 9.96 -0.44
C GLN A 22 -9.67 9.72 -0.80
N PRO A 23 -9.21 10.15 -1.98
CA PRO A 23 -7.79 10.10 -2.32
C PRO A 23 -7.00 11.00 -1.34
N LEU A 24 -5.96 10.45 -0.73
CA LEU A 24 -5.03 11.20 0.13
C LEU A 24 -3.84 11.69 -0.69
N CYS A 25 -3.44 10.92 -1.70
CA CYS A 25 -2.47 11.32 -2.71
C CYS A 25 -2.74 10.61 -4.03
N SER A 26 -2.17 11.14 -5.10
CA SER A 26 -2.13 10.50 -6.42
C SER A 26 -0.89 10.93 -7.18
N PHE A 27 -0.51 10.18 -8.21
CA PHE A 27 0.47 10.66 -9.18
C PHE A 27 -0.12 11.82 -9.99
N ALA A 28 0.73 12.76 -10.39
CA ALA A 28 0.31 13.79 -11.34
C ALA A 28 0.00 13.16 -12.72
N GLY A 29 -0.85 13.82 -13.51
CA GLY A 29 -1.24 13.32 -14.83
C GLY A 29 -0.04 13.05 -15.77
N GLN A 30 1.03 13.88 -15.68
CA GLN A 30 2.28 13.64 -16.42
C GLN A 30 3.01 12.35 -16.00
N ASP A 31 2.86 11.90 -14.75
CA ASP A 31 3.45 10.65 -14.28
C ASP A 31 2.60 9.46 -14.77
N ALA A 32 1.27 9.63 -14.88
CA ALA A 32 0.39 8.64 -15.50
C ALA A 32 0.78 8.40 -16.99
N ASP A 33 1.09 9.47 -17.73
CA ASP A 33 1.59 9.35 -19.09
C ASP A 33 2.91 8.57 -19.16
N LEU A 34 3.80 8.73 -18.16
CA LEU A 34 5.04 7.97 -18.08
C LEU A 34 4.79 6.47 -17.87
N PHE A 35 3.83 6.11 -17.00
CA PHE A 35 3.48 4.69 -16.79
C PHE A 35 2.92 4.04 -18.05
N ALA A 36 2.13 4.81 -18.82
CA ALA A 36 1.62 4.36 -20.10
C ALA A 36 2.68 4.09 -21.16
N GLN A 37 3.80 4.82 -21.08
CA GLN A 37 4.94 4.71 -21.97
C GLN A 37 6.01 3.72 -21.49
N LEU A 38 5.83 3.09 -20.34
CA LEU A 38 6.80 2.10 -19.85
C LEU A 38 7.07 1.05 -20.93
N PRO A 39 8.35 0.75 -21.20
CA PRO A 39 8.73 -0.09 -22.34
C PRO A 39 7.96 -1.41 -22.34
N SER A 40 7.65 -1.87 -23.53
CA SER A 40 7.00 -3.17 -23.76
C SER A 40 7.97 -4.32 -23.52
N ALA A 41 8.70 -4.29 -22.39
CA ALA A 41 9.50 -5.42 -21.97
C ALA A 41 8.61 -6.66 -21.89
N ALA A 42 8.95 -7.69 -22.66
CA ALA A 42 8.22 -8.95 -22.64
C ALA A 42 8.16 -9.48 -21.21
N GLY A 43 6.98 -9.91 -20.77
CA GLY A 43 6.80 -10.53 -19.46
C GLY A 43 6.51 -9.57 -18.29
N VAL A 44 6.30 -8.28 -18.52
CA VAL A 44 5.89 -7.33 -17.45
C VAL A 44 4.41 -7.01 -17.58
N GLY A 45 3.62 -7.37 -16.57
CA GLY A 45 2.24 -6.93 -16.41
C GLY A 45 2.19 -5.56 -15.74
N ILE A 46 1.30 -4.68 -16.19
CA ILE A 46 1.13 -3.34 -15.64
C ILE A 46 -0.35 -3.10 -15.34
N ALA A 47 -0.67 -2.85 -14.09
CA ALA A 47 -1.98 -2.41 -13.67
C ALA A 47 -1.89 -1.10 -12.89
N LEU A 48 -2.89 -0.25 -13.06
CA LEU A 48 -3.05 1.04 -12.40
C LEU A 48 -4.28 0.99 -11.51
N GLN A 49 -4.14 1.39 -10.26
CA GLN A 49 -5.29 1.64 -9.39
C GLN A 49 -5.59 3.13 -9.44
N MET A 50 -6.82 3.47 -9.83
CA MET A 50 -7.24 4.82 -10.12
C MET A 50 -7.99 5.46 -8.94
N THR A 51 -8.06 6.81 -8.93
CA THR A 51 -8.79 7.56 -7.89
C THR A 51 -10.29 7.28 -7.90
N ASP A 52 -10.86 6.85 -9.04
CA ASP A 52 -12.26 6.43 -9.14
C ASP A 52 -12.52 5.03 -8.54
N GLY A 53 -11.46 4.36 -8.08
CA GLY A 53 -11.52 3.02 -7.50
C GLY A 53 -11.45 1.89 -8.53
N THR A 54 -11.28 2.20 -9.83
CA THR A 54 -11.11 1.18 -10.85
C THR A 54 -9.66 0.69 -10.92
N THR A 55 -9.49 -0.56 -11.35
CA THR A 55 -8.18 -1.11 -11.73
C THR A 55 -8.12 -1.17 -13.25
N ARG A 56 -7.15 -0.49 -13.84
CA ARG A 56 -6.93 -0.48 -15.30
C ARG A 56 -5.66 -1.22 -15.66
N VAL A 57 -5.77 -2.21 -16.52
CA VAL A 57 -4.65 -3.04 -16.97
C VAL A 57 -4.17 -2.55 -18.32
N LEU A 58 -2.97 -1.99 -18.33
CA LEU A 58 -2.30 -1.54 -19.57
C LEU A 58 -1.64 -2.69 -20.32
N ARG A 59 -1.15 -3.67 -19.57
CA ARG A 59 -0.54 -4.87 -20.12
C ARG A 59 -0.76 -6.04 -19.17
N MET A 60 -1.31 -7.11 -19.73
CA MET A 60 -1.46 -8.36 -19.01
C MET A 60 -0.17 -9.18 -19.07
N SER A 61 0.18 -9.84 -17.96
CA SER A 61 1.14 -10.93 -17.89
C SER A 61 0.50 -12.07 -17.13
N ASN A 62 1.06 -13.27 -17.24
CA ASN A 62 0.54 -14.44 -16.51
C ASN A 62 0.61 -14.23 -14.98
N ALA A 63 1.63 -13.53 -14.49
CA ALA A 63 1.77 -13.23 -13.07
C ALA A 63 0.71 -12.24 -12.59
N LEU A 64 0.46 -11.17 -13.35
CA LEU A 64 -0.58 -10.20 -13.05
C LEU A 64 -1.98 -10.83 -13.11
N GLU A 65 -2.28 -11.63 -14.13
CA GLU A 65 -3.57 -12.29 -14.25
C GLU A 65 -3.87 -13.19 -13.05
N ARG A 66 -2.91 -14.03 -12.66
CA ARG A 66 -3.05 -14.87 -11.46
C ARG A 66 -3.32 -14.04 -10.20
N HIS A 67 -2.60 -12.92 -10.02
CA HIS A 67 -2.82 -12.05 -8.88
C HIS A 67 -4.25 -11.46 -8.88
N LEU A 68 -4.69 -10.89 -9.99
CA LEU A 68 -6.03 -10.30 -10.10
C LEU A 68 -7.14 -11.35 -9.85
N GLN A 69 -6.93 -12.59 -10.32
CA GLN A 69 -7.85 -13.70 -10.04
C GLN A 69 -7.84 -14.10 -8.56
N GLN A 70 -6.68 -14.21 -7.93
CA GLN A 70 -6.55 -14.57 -6.52
C GLN A 70 -7.17 -13.53 -5.59
N GLU A 71 -6.99 -12.24 -5.91
CA GLU A 71 -7.52 -11.13 -5.14
C GLU A 71 -8.98 -10.77 -5.51
N TRP A 72 -9.60 -11.51 -6.43
CA TRP A 72 -10.95 -11.21 -6.94
C TRP A 72 -11.12 -9.75 -7.38
N THR A 73 -10.04 -9.16 -7.92
CA THR A 73 -10.01 -7.75 -8.31
C THR A 73 -10.61 -7.57 -9.70
N PRO A 74 -11.75 -6.89 -9.84
CA PRO A 74 -12.27 -6.54 -11.15
C PRO A 74 -11.35 -5.52 -11.84
N TYR A 75 -11.17 -5.66 -13.14
CA TYR A 75 -10.31 -4.76 -13.91
C TYR A 75 -10.89 -4.46 -15.29
N LEU A 76 -10.43 -3.35 -15.87
CA LEU A 76 -10.69 -2.93 -17.23
C LEU A 76 -9.37 -2.97 -18.01
N LEU A 77 -9.40 -3.52 -19.22
CA LEU A 77 -8.29 -3.36 -20.15
C LEU A 77 -8.27 -1.91 -20.65
N ALA A 78 -7.11 -1.30 -20.62
CA ALA A 78 -6.93 0.08 -21.02
C ALA A 78 -5.67 0.25 -21.90
N ASN A 79 -5.63 1.28 -22.69
CA ASN A 79 -4.43 1.69 -23.41
C ASN A 79 -3.94 3.07 -22.90
N ALA A 80 -2.80 3.55 -23.41
CA ALA A 80 -2.21 4.80 -22.97
C ALA A 80 -3.14 6.01 -23.10
N ALA A 81 -3.98 6.04 -24.14
CA ALA A 81 -4.90 7.14 -24.37
C ALA A 81 -6.05 7.17 -23.33
N ASP A 82 -6.43 6.00 -22.81
CA ASP A 82 -7.54 5.88 -21.86
C ASP A 82 -7.18 6.40 -20.45
N ILE A 83 -5.88 6.54 -20.16
CA ILE A 83 -5.41 6.98 -18.83
C ILE A 83 -4.74 8.35 -18.85
N LYS A 84 -4.61 8.98 -20.00
CA LYS A 84 -3.95 10.28 -20.14
C LYS A 84 -4.68 11.35 -19.34
N GLY A 85 -3.94 12.00 -18.42
CA GLY A 85 -4.50 13.05 -17.56
C GLY A 85 -5.35 12.54 -16.40
N GLU A 86 -5.50 11.23 -16.23
CA GLU A 86 -6.21 10.66 -15.09
C GLU A 86 -5.30 10.49 -13.87
N ASN A 87 -5.92 10.52 -12.69
CA ASN A 87 -5.21 10.35 -11.43
C ASN A 87 -4.98 8.87 -11.13
N VAL A 88 -3.73 8.52 -10.87
CA VAL A 88 -3.29 7.18 -10.50
C VAL A 88 -2.89 7.17 -9.03
N LEU A 89 -3.46 6.26 -8.25
CA LEU A 89 -3.14 6.07 -6.84
C LEU A 89 -1.92 5.18 -6.64
N ARG A 90 -1.86 4.08 -7.41
CA ARG A 90 -0.81 3.08 -7.29
C ARG A 90 -0.59 2.38 -8.61
N VAL A 91 0.67 2.04 -8.89
CA VAL A 91 1.04 1.21 -10.04
C VAL A 91 1.52 -0.14 -9.55
N LEU A 92 0.99 -1.20 -10.14
CA LEU A 92 1.36 -2.59 -9.90
C LEU A 92 2.15 -3.08 -11.12
N LEU A 93 3.38 -3.50 -10.90
CA LEU A 93 4.23 -4.10 -11.92
C LEU A 93 4.51 -5.55 -11.54
N TYR A 94 4.12 -6.47 -12.40
CA TYR A 94 4.32 -7.90 -12.23
C TYR A 94 5.30 -8.41 -13.28
N GLN A 95 6.46 -8.89 -12.84
CA GLN A 95 7.51 -9.44 -13.71
C GLN A 95 7.38 -10.96 -13.76
N ASP A 96 7.41 -11.53 -14.95
CA ASP A 96 7.73 -12.93 -15.11
C ASP A 96 9.27 -13.08 -14.98
N SER A 97 9.71 -14.04 -14.24
CA SER A 97 10.98 -14.33 -13.55
C SER A 97 12.34 -13.98 -14.20
N LYS A 98 12.44 -13.17 -15.25
CA LYS A 98 13.72 -12.81 -15.92
C LYS A 98 13.82 -11.37 -16.39
N ALA A 99 12.96 -10.47 -15.94
CA ALA A 99 13.00 -9.09 -16.40
C ALA A 99 14.18 -8.33 -15.78
N VAL A 100 14.80 -7.48 -16.60
CA VAL A 100 15.79 -6.47 -16.20
C VAL A 100 15.26 -5.70 -14.98
N PRO A 101 16.10 -5.35 -14.01
CA PRO A 101 15.66 -4.65 -12.82
C PRO A 101 14.99 -3.31 -13.18
N MET A 102 13.67 -3.35 -13.32
CA MET A 102 12.82 -2.18 -13.59
C MET A 102 12.96 -1.12 -12.51
N VAL A 103 13.30 -1.53 -11.27
CA VAL A 103 13.52 -0.65 -10.11
C VAL A 103 14.50 0.47 -10.43
N SER A 104 15.64 0.16 -11.06
CA SER A 104 16.66 1.16 -11.36
C SER A 104 16.26 2.10 -12.49
N LEU A 105 15.49 1.62 -13.45
CA LEU A 105 14.97 2.43 -14.56
C LEU A 105 13.88 3.39 -14.08
N LEU A 106 12.93 2.87 -13.29
CA LEU A 106 11.84 3.66 -12.73
C LEU A 106 12.34 4.65 -11.68
N GLY A 107 13.27 4.25 -10.82
CA GLY A 107 13.88 5.15 -9.83
C GLY A 107 14.56 6.36 -10.48
N LYS A 108 15.20 6.18 -11.65
CA LYS A 108 15.78 7.30 -12.42
C LYS A 108 14.72 8.18 -13.08
N ALA A 109 13.63 7.59 -13.57
CA ALA A 109 12.58 8.32 -14.30
C ALA A 109 11.64 9.10 -13.36
N LEU A 110 11.31 8.51 -12.22
CA LEU A 110 10.35 9.06 -11.27
C LEU A 110 11.01 9.88 -10.15
N GLY A 111 12.32 9.66 -9.93
CA GLY A 111 13.09 10.39 -8.92
C GLY A 111 12.51 10.25 -7.51
N ASP A 112 12.61 11.32 -6.72
CA ASP A 112 12.19 11.34 -5.32
C ASP A 112 10.66 11.42 -5.12
N ARG A 113 9.88 11.51 -6.20
CA ARG A 113 8.42 11.64 -6.15
C ARG A 113 7.69 10.33 -5.89
N THR A 114 8.39 9.21 -5.95
CA THR A 114 7.80 7.88 -5.91
C THR A 114 8.50 7.00 -4.89
N ALA A 115 7.72 6.31 -4.08
CA ALA A 115 8.20 5.20 -3.29
C ALA A 115 8.06 3.91 -4.11
N VAL A 116 9.15 3.16 -4.21
CA VAL A 116 9.18 1.84 -4.84
C VAL A 116 9.21 0.80 -3.72
N LEU A 117 8.18 -0.01 -3.64
CA LEU A 117 8.08 -1.10 -2.69
C LEU A 117 8.31 -2.40 -3.45
N LEU A 118 9.26 -3.20 -2.98
CA LEU A 118 9.44 -4.56 -3.45
C LEU A 118 8.26 -5.42 -2.99
N GLY A 119 7.86 -6.38 -3.80
CA GLY A 119 6.82 -7.33 -3.45
C GLY A 119 7.15 -8.09 -2.18
N GLU A 120 6.12 -8.41 -1.43
CA GLU A 120 6.21 -9.23 -0.24
C GLU A 120 6.60 -10.67 -0.60
N ARG A 121 6.92 -11.51 0.42
CA ARG A 121 7.31 -12.91 0.24
C ARG A 121 6.40 -13.72 -0.69
N ALA A 122 5.10 -13.39 -0.72
CA ALA A 122 4.12 -14.06 -1.57
C ALA A 122 4.21 -13.69 -3.06
N ALA A 123 4.85 -12.57 -3.40
CA ALA A 123 4.97 -12.06 -4.76
C ALA A 123 6.31 -11.31 -4.95
N PRO A 124 7.47 -12.00 -4.86
CA PRO A 124 8.79 -11.37 -4.87
C PRO A 124 9.11 -10.61 -6.17
N ASP A 125 8.43 -10.96 -7.26
CA ASP A 125 8.62 -10.36 -8.58
C ASP A 125 7.68 -9.16 -8.83
N THR A 126 7.05 -8.65 -7.77
CA THR A 126 6.11 -7.54 -7.84
C THR A 126 6.75 -6.25 -7.38
N LEU A 127 6.53 -5.17 -8.12
CA LEU A 127 6.87 -3.82 -7.72
C LEU A 127 5.60 -3.01 -7.54
N LEU A 128 5.48 -2.39 -6.39
CA LEU A 128 4.43 -1.43 -6.07
C LEU A 128 5.02 -0.03 -6.12
N LEU A 129 4.47 0.82 -6.97
CA LEU A 129 4.86 2.22 -7.02
C LEU A 129 3.74 3.04 -6.39
N THR A 130 4.07 3.85 -5.40
CA THR A 130 3.13 4.77 -4.74
C THR A 130 3.70 6.17 -4.74
N PRO A 131 2.87 7.21 -4.78
CA PRO A 131 3.35 8.58 -4.56
C PRO A 131 4.01 8.70 -3.19
N LYS A 132 5.09 9.47 -3.11
CA LYS A 132 5.84 9.68 -1.86
C LYS A 132 5.21 10.72 -0.92
N THR A 133 4.08 11.28 -1.31
CA THR A 133 3.52 12.49 -0.69
C THR A 133 2.59 12.23 0.49
N VAL A 134 2.21 10.99 0.79
CA VAL A 134 1.37 10.73 1.96
C VAL A 134 2.24 10.57 3.19
N SER A 135 2.12 11.50 4.11
CA SER A 135 2.72 11.35 5.43
C SER A 135 1.91 10.39 6.30
N GLY A 136 2.58 9.69 7.20
CA GLY A 136 1.88 8.84 8.18
C GLY A 136 0.88 9.62 9.03
N LYS A 137 1.14 10.94 9.26
CA LYS A 137 0.20 11.82 9.95
C LYS A 137 -1.10 11.99 9.17
N GLU A 138 -1.04 12.29 7.86
CA GLU A 138 -2.24 12.42 7.02
C GLU A 138 -3.04 11.11 6.98
N MET A 139 -2.36 9.96 6.96
CA MET A 139 -3.01 8.65 7.05
C MET A 139 -3.74 8.46 8.38
N LEU A 140 -3.10 8.82 9.51
CA LEU A 140 -3.73 8.75 10.84
C LEU A 140 -4.93 9.67 10.92
N ASP A 141 -4.78 10.93 10.51
CA ASP A 141 -5.86 11.93 10.55
C ASP A 141 -7.08 11.49 9.72
N ALA A 142 -6.83 10.88 8.55
CA ALA A 142 -7.90 10.36 7.69
C ALA A 142 -8.70 9.22 8.32
N VAL A 143 -8.11 8.43 9.21
CA VAL A 143 -8.80 7.34 9.93
C VAL A 143 -9.39 7.84 11.24
N CYS A 144 -8.64 8.61 12.00
CA CYS A 144 -8.99 9.05 13.34
C CYS A 144 -10.14 10.07 13.34
N GLY A 145 -10.10 11.05 12.44
CA GLY A 145 -11.10 12.09 12.36
C GLY A 145 -12.54 11.56 12.22
N PRO A 146 -12.84 10.76 11.18
CA PRO A 146 -14.16 10.15 11.02
C PRO A 146 -14.57 9.21 12.15
N ALA A 147 -13.58 8.58 12.81
CA ALA A 147 -13.83 7.67 13.94
C ALA A 147 -14.05 8.41 15.27
N GLY A 148 -13.76 9.71 15.34
CA GLY A 148 -13.79 10.48 16.59
C GLY A 148 -12.77 10.02 17.62
N VAL A 149 -11.60 9.53 17.16
CA VAL A 149 -10.52 8.99 18.00
C VAL A 149 -9.30 9.88 17.87
N GLU A 150 -8.71 10.26 18.99
CA GLU A 150 -7.45 11.01 18.98
C GLU A 150 -6.29 10.09 18.52
N PRO A 151 -5.36 10.59 17.66
CA PRO A 151 -4.25 9.79 17.13
C PRO A 151 -3.37 9.14 18.23
N GLU A 152 -3.25 9.76 19.40
CA GLU A 152 -2.50 9.25 20.55
C GLU A 152 -3.12 7.98 21.14
N ASN A 153 -4.40 7.77 20.90
CA ASN A 153 -5.14 6.59 21.37
C ASN A 153 -5.15 5.44 20.37
N VAL A 154 -4.45 5.60 19.24
CA VAL A 154 -4.34 4.58 18.21
C VAL A 154 -3.08 3.76 18.37
N LEU A 155 -3.21 2.44 18.25
CA LEU A 155 -2.10 1.51 18.10
C LEU A 155 -2.04 1.04 16.65
N VAL A 156 -0.90 1.25 16.01
CA VAL A 156 -0.63 0.74 14.66
C VAL A 156 0.09 -0.60 14.75
N LEU A 157 -0.49 -1.64 14.19
CA LEU A 157 0.17 -2.93 13.99
C LEU A 157 0.46 -3.13 12.50
N ALA A 158 1.70 -3.43 12.16
CA ALA A 158 2.16 -3.53 10.79
C ALA A 158 2.93 -4.82 10.50
N GLY A 159 2.67 -5.40 9.32
CA GLY A 159 3.37 -6.59 8.81
C GLY A 159 4.19 -6.31 7.54
N GLY A 160 3.97 -5.19 6.84
CA GLY A 160 4.59 -4.91 5.54
C GLY A 160 5.03 -3.45 5.35
N MET A 161 5.95 -3.23 4.42
CA MET A 161 6.55 -1.91 4.13
C MET A 161 5.57 -0.79 3.79
N PRO A 162 4.40 -1.02 3.17
CA PRO A 162 3.41 0.05 2.95
C PRO A 162 2.97 0.78 4.21
N MET A 163 3.13 0.17 5.39
CA MET A 163 2.76 0.73 6.68
C MET A 163 3.87 1.54 7.36
N LEU A 164 5.06 1.65 6.76
CA LEU A 164 6.24 2.24 7.42
C LEU A 164 5.99 3.67 7.90
N GLU A 165 5.45 4.52 7.03
CA GLU A 165 5.18 5.92 7.38
C GLU A 165 4.11 6.04 8.48
N LEU A 166 3.12 5.15 8.48
CA LEU A 166 2.10 5.10 9.51
C LEU A 166 2.70 4.67 10.87
N VAL A 167 3.59 3.66 10.86
CA VAL A 167 4.33 3.20 12.05
C VAL A 167 5.19 4.32 12.63
N ARG A 168 5.86 5.10 11.79
CA ARG A 168 6.70 6.23 12.21
C ARG A 168 5.91 7.38 12.83
N ALA A 169 4.69 7.61 12.34
CA ALA A 169 3.83 8.70 12.81
C ALA A 169 3.05 8.35 14.08
N ALA A 170 2.81 7.07 14.32
CA ALA A 170 1.98 6.63 15.44
C ALA A 170 2.69 6.78 16.78
N SER A 171 1.97 7.26 17.80
CA SER A 171 2.44 7.31 19.19
C SER A 171 2.62 5.92 19.79
N ARG A 172 1.89 4.93 19.28
CA ARG A 172 2.01 3.51 19.66
C ARG A 172 2.06 2.66 18.40
N SER A 173 3.11 1.84 18.29
CA SER A 173 3.25 0.95 17.14
C SER A 173 3.87 -0.38 17.51
N ALA A 174 3.48 -1.41 16.75
CA ALA A 174 4.05 -2.74 16.82
C ALA A 174 4.28 -3.28 15.40
N ALA A 175 5.37 -4.01 15.21
CA ALA A 175 5.63 -4.75 13.99
C ALA A 175 5.55 -6.26 14.26
N ALA A 176 5.09 -7.03 13.28
CA ALA A 176 5.10 -8.48 13.34
C ALA A 176 6.55 -9.03 13.35
N ALA A 177 6.77 -10.19 13.95
CA ALA A 177 8.11 -10.78 14.06
C ALA A 177 8.79 -11.01 12.70
N ASP A 178 8.00 -11.38 11.70
CA ASP A 178 8.45 -11.63 10.32
C ASP A 178 8.39 -10.38 9.42
N ALA A 179 8.05 -9.21 9.96
CA ALA A 179 8.04 -7.96 9.21
C ALA A 179 9.44 -7.58 8.71
N PRO A 180 9.57 -6.81 7.61
CA PRO A 180 10.84 -6.30 7.13
C PRO A 180 11.65 -5.60 8.23
N ALA A 181 12.98 -5.75 8.19
CA ALA A 181 13.87 -5.22 9.24
C ALA A 181 13.69 -3.72 9.49
N GLU A 182 13.53 -2.92 8.43
CA GLU A 182 13.29 -1.49 8.53
C GLU A 182 12.01 -1.17 9.31
N LEU A 183 10.93 -1.91 9.06
CA LEU A 183 9.66 -1.75 9.75
C LEU A 183 9.79 -2.11 11.24
N ARG A 184 10.48 -3.22 11.54
CA ARG A 184 10.75 -3.64 12.94
C ARG A 184 11.60 -2.63 13.71
N LEU A 185 12.56 -1.98 13.04
CA LEU A 185 13.38 -0.93 13.65
C LEU A 185 12.60 0.37 13.88
N ALA A 186 11.61 0.67 13.04
CA ALA A 186 10.77 1.86 13.17
C ALA A 186 9.69 1.71 14.25
N ALA A 187 9.22 0.49 14.49
CA ALA A 187 8.18 0.21 15.47
C ALA A 187 8.70 0.28 16.92
N GLN A 188 7.84 0.73 17.83
CA GLN A 188 8.16 0.76 19.27
C GLN A 188 8.24 -0.64 19.90
N ASN A 189 7.47 -1.57 19.34
CA ASN A 189 7.42 -2.95 19.81
C ASN A 189 7.48 -3.91 18.62
N VAL A 190 8.05 -5.11 18.85
CA VAL A 190 8.00 -6.21 17.90
C VAL A 190 7.31 -7.39 18.59
N THR A 191 6.38 -8.03 17.88
CA THR A 191 5.70 -9.23 18.40
C THR A 191 6.65 -10.43 18.42
N LEU A 192 6.30 -11.43 19.21
CA LEU A 192 6.99 -12.73 19.21
C LEU A 192 6.47 -13.63 18.10
N THR A 193 5.26 -13.34 17.62
CA THR A 193 4.56 -14.11 16.59
C THR A 193 4.61 -13.42 15.24
N ASP A 194 4.62 -14.20 14.19
CA ASP A 194 4.53 -13.74 12.79
C ASP A 194 3.13 -13.17 12.49
N ALA A 195 3.02 -12.37 11.44
CA ALA A 195 1.76 -11.74 11.03
C ALA A 195 0.64 -12.78 10.84
N SER A 196 0.93 -13.89 10.15
CA SER A 196 -0.01 -14.99 9.91
C SER A 196 -0.24 -15.89 11.12
N ALA A 197 0.67 -15.88 12.11
CA ALA A 197 0.61 -16.74 13.29
C ALA A 197 -0.04 -16.07 14.52
N GLY A 198 -0.63 -14.87 14.35
CA GLY A 198 -1.42 -14.24 15.38
C GLY A 198 -0.79 -13.00 16.04
N ALA A 199 0.11 -12.29 15.38
CA ALA A 199 0.69 -11.04 15.89
C ALA A 199 -0.37 -10.05 16.39
N ALA A 200 -1.51 -9.94 15.70
CA ALA A 200 -2.61 -9.08 16.12
C ALA A 200 -3.22 -9.53 17.46
N VAL A 201 -3.40 -10.83 17.65
CA VAL A 201 -3.92 -11.40 18.89
C VAL A 201 -2.96 -11.16 20.06
N GLU A 202 -1.65 -11.35 19.81
CA GLU A 202 -0.62 -11.07 20.82
C GLU A 202 -0.66 -9.62 21.29
N VAL A 203 -0.75 -8.66 20.35
CA VAL A 203 -0.80 -7.23 20.66
C VAL A 203 -2.06 -6.89 21.47
N LEU A 204 -3.23 -7.36 21.04
CA LEU A 204 -4.49 -7.14 21.75
C LEU A 204 -4.45 -7.73 23.16
N TYR A 205 -3.91 -8.93 23.32
CA TYR A 205 -3.76 -9.57 24.63
C TYR A 205 -2.87 -8.75 25.57
N ARG A 206 -1.71 -8.25 25.07
CA ARG A 206 -0.83 -7.39 25.85
C ARG A 206 -1.54 -6.11 26.30
N MET A 207 -2.31 -5.47 25.39
CA MET A 207 -3.06 -4.25 25.72
C MET A 207 -4.08 -4.47 26.85
N VAL A 208 -4.86 -5.56 26.78
CA VAL A 208 -5.84 -5.90 27.81
C VAL A 208 -5.17 -6.13 29.15
N ARG A 209 -4.11 -6.93 29.16
CA ARG A 209 -3.34 -7.24 30.39
C ARG A 209 -2.70 -6.00 31.02
N ASP A 210 -2.22 -5.06 30.21
CA ASP A 210 -1.60 -3.83 30.72
C ASP A 210 -2.66 -2.86 31.25
N ALA A 211 -3.87 -2.84 30.68
CA ALA A 211 -5.00 -2.09 31.21
C ALA A 211 -5.46 -2.64 32.58
N GLU A 212 -5.50 -3.97 32.77
CA GLU A 212 -5.85 -4.60 34.04
C GLU A 212 -4.87 -4.30 35.16
N LYS A 213 -3.58 -4.07 34.86
CA LYS A 213 -2.56 -3.72 35.87
C LYS A 213 -2.60 -2.25 36.27
N SER A 214 -3.32 -1.41 35.52
CA SER A 214 -3.39 0.03 35.74
C SER A 214 -4.61 0.44 36.58
N VAL A 215 -5.46 -0.53 36.93
CA VAL A 215 -6.60 -0.43 37.86
C VAL A 215 -6.21 -0.98 39.24
#